data_d79f336f29baf7ff9af646d0d115d8c7
#
_entry.id   d79f336f29baf7ff9af646d0d115d8c7
#
_cell.length_a   1.000
_cell.length_b   1.000
_cell.length_c   1.000
_cell.angle_alpha   90.00
_cell.angle_beta   90.00
_cell.angle_gamma   90.00
#
_symmetry.space_group_name_H-M   'P 1'
#
loop_
_entity.id
_entity.type
_entity.pdbx_description
1 polymer ?
#
loop_
_entity_poly.entity_id
_entity_poly.type
_entity_poly.pdbx_seq_one_letter_code
_entity_poly.pdbx_strand_id
1 'polypeptide(L)'
;TREEAHIVSPGLERPMVAAALGGSPSTPAGGLIAEVVRFPDMTALEAAPNSAVVGRIVFIDEHMSRAQDGAGYGVAVRKRGRCAPIAQAKGAAACLIRAVGTDTHRFAHQGGSSRQSQGASLPAMSISPADADVLANLLGRGAVRVRLDITAEIRENAQSGNVIAEIRGRERPEEIVLLAAHLDSWDMGQGAIDDGSGVAIISAAARLIRDLPRRPRRTIRILLAGAEENGVHGGAAYGRAHASEAANHIVALESDFGAGHVWRFDTQFAESALPYARAFQRALSPLGVLPGPNQADGGADVSAMKELGVPVVDLSQDGTNYFDHHHTPDDTLYAIDRADLRQNVAAWATFVYLAADGDWSFRAPAAE
;
A
#
# COMPACT_ATOMS: atom_id res chain seq x y z
N THR A 1 -8.47 17.52 15.16
CA THR A 1 -7.05 17.10 15.25
C THR A 1 -6.16 18.27 14.88
N ARG A 2 -4.97 18.34 15.48
CA ARG A 2 -3.93 19.29 15.14
C ARG A 2 -2.68 18.50 14.74
N GLU A 3 -2.06 18.89 13.65
CA GLU A 3 -0.88 18.21 13.09
C GLU A 3 0.08 19.27 12.58
N GLU A 4 0.81 19.90 13.51
CA GLU A 4 1.68 21.01 13.21
C GLU A 4 3.14 20.68 13.54
N ALA A 5 4.05 21.06 12.64
CA ALA A 5 5.48 20.97 12.84
C ALA A 5 6.14 22.31 12.45
N HIS A 6 6.98 22.82 13.33
CA HIS A 6 7.66 24.12 13.11
C HIS A 6 9.15 24.00 13.46
N ILE A 7 9.99 24.53 12.58
CA ILE A 7 11.40 24.83 12.94
C ILE A 7 11.37 26.08 13.86
N VAL A 8 11.94 25.95 15.05
CA VAL A 8 11.94 27.01 16.09
C VAL A 8 13.36 27.27 16.61
N SER A 9 14.26 27.61 15.71
CA SER A 9 15.65 27.98 16.06
C SER A 9 15.77 29.49 16.30
N PRO A 10 16.79 29.98 17.03
CA PRO A 10 16.98 31.42 17.27
C PRO A 10 16.93 32.22 15.97
N GLY A 11 16.00 33.18 15.89
CA GLY A 11 15.83 34.03 14.72
C GLY A 11 15.12 33.37 13.53
N LEU A 12 14.65 32.15 13.68
CA LEU A 12 13.92 31.42 12.63
C LEU A 12 12.71 30.66 13.23
N GLU A 13 11.54 31.06 12.84
CA GLU A 13 10.31 30.28 13.03
C GLU A 13 9.70 29.99 11.65
N ARG A 14 9.57 28.71 11.29
CA ARG A 14 9.10 28.29 9.97
C ARG A 14 8.19 27.07 10.09
N PRO A 15 6.94 27.16 9.58
CA PRO A 15 6.08 26.00 9.48
C PRO A 15 6.59 25.00 8.44
N MET A 16 6.48 23.73 8.74
CA MET A 16 6.66 22.61 7.81
C MET A 16 5.31 21.99 7.50
N VAL A 17 5.12 21.51 6.30
CA VAL A 17 3.96 20.66 5.97
C VAL A 17 4.24 19.27 6.50
N ALA A 18 3.39 18.80 7.39
CA ALA A 18 3.56 17.55 8.11
C ALA A 18 2.20 16.87 8.31
N ALA A 19 2.23 15.55 8.46
CA ALA A 19 1.09 14.73 8.85
C ALA A 19 1.50 13.78 9.97
N ALA A 20 0.66 13.60 10.96
CA ALA A 20 0.89 12.60 11.99
C ALA A 20 0.77 11.20 11.37
N LEU A 21 1.68 10.31 11.74
CA LEU A 21 1.59 8.92 11.32
C LEU A 21 0.45 8.21 12.07
N GLY A 22 -0.29 7.38 11.37
CA GLY A 22 -1.38 6.59 11.95
C GLY A 22 -0.93 5.82 13.18
N GLY A 23 -1.67 5.99 14.28
CA GLY A 23 -1.30 5.43 15.57
C GLY A 23 -0.30 6.26 16.39
N SER A 24 0.14 7.43 15.94
CA SER A 24 0.93 8.35 16.76
C SER A 24 0.13 8.82 17.98
N PRO A 25 0.72 8.85 19.18
CA PRO A 25 0.10 9.52 20.32
C PRO A 25 0.14 11.04 20.17
N SER A 26 -0.71 11.72 20.93
CA SER A 26 -0.64 13.18 21.10
C SER A 26 0.68 13.63 21.72
N THR A 27 1.12 14.83 21.39
CA THR A 27 2.16 15.52 22.15
C THR A 27 1.60 16.05 23.49
N PRO A 28 2.47 16.40 24.46
CA PRO A 28 2.01 17.11 25.64
C PRO A 28 1.29 18.42 25.30
N ALA A 29 0.42 18.89 26.24
CA ALA A 29 -0.25 20.18 26.08
C ALA A 29 0.79 21.31 25.88
N GLY A 30 0.61 22.10 24.81
CA GLY A 30 1.56 23.15 24.42
C GLY A 30 2.65 22.68 23.43
N GLY A 31 2.55 21.42 22.99
CA GLY A 31 3.48 20.83 22.02
C GLY A 31 4.75 20.28 22.67
N LEU A 32 5.58 19.66 21.85
CA LEU A 32 6.87 19.11 22.18
C LEU A 32 7.96 19.88 21.42
N ILE A 33 8.96 20.41 22.13
CA ILE A 33 10.08 21.14 21.52
C ILE A 33 11.38 20.43 21.91
N ALA A 34 12.16 19.97 20.91
CA ALA A 34 13.45 19.37 21.16
C ALA A 34 14.43 19.63 19.99
N GLU A 35 15.71 19.39 20.25
CA GLU A 35 16.75 19.39 19.23
C GLU A 35 16.59 18.19 18.31
N VAL A 36 16.85 18.39 17.01
CA VAL A 36 16.73 17.32 16.00
C VAL A 36 18.08 16.65 15.78
N VAL A 37 18.08 15.33 15.72
CA VAL A 37 19.20 14.52 15.24
C VAL A 37 18.82 13.80 13.96
N ARG A 38 19.60 13.97 12.89
CA ARG A 38 19.36 13.39 11.55
C ARG A 38 20.08 12.07 11.39
N PHE A 39 19.38 11.09 10.81
CA PHE A 39 19.95 9.84 10.33
C PHE A 39 19.60 9.65 8.85
N PRO A 40 20.56 9.19 8.01
CA PRO A 40 20.32 9.00 6.58
C PRO A 40 19.32 7.87 6.28
N ASP A 41 19.23 6.89 7.17
CA ASP A 41 18.36 5.71 7.03
C ASP A 41 18.10 5.05 8.39
N MET A 42 17.29 4.01 8.40
CA MET A 42 16.96 3.25 9.60
C MET A 42 18.15 2.49 10.18
N THR A 43 19.07 2.00 9.35
CA THR A 43 20.26 1.26 9.78
C THR A 43 21.18 2.16 10.62
N ALA A 44 21.34 3.41 10.20
CA ALA A 44 22.12 4.39 10.95
C ALA A 44 21.49 4.71 12.32
N LEU A 45 20.16 4.81 12.42
CA LEU A 45 19.47 4.96 13.71
C LEU A 45 19.68 3.73 14.59
N GLU A 46 19.55 2.52 14.05
CA GLU A 46 19.73 1.27 14.80
C GLU A 46 21.12 1.15 15.39
N ALA A 47 22.14 1.52 14.63
CA ALA A 47 23.56 1.49 15.06
C ALA A 47 23.94 2.62 16.03
N ALA A 48 23.17 3.71 16.11
CA ALA A 48 23.50 4.87 16.92
C ALA A 48 23.48 4.55 18.43
N PRO A 49 24.40 5.08 19.23
CA PRO A 49 24.36 4.96 20.68
C PRO A 49 23.17 5.77 21.24
N ASN A 50 22.59 5.31 22.36
CA ASN A 50 21.46 6.00 23.00
C ASN A 50 21.77 7.46 23.32
N SER A 51 22.99 7.78 23.70
CA SER A 51 23.44 9.15 24.01
C SER A 51 23.31 10.13 22.84
N ALA A 52 23.30 9.64 21.60
CA ALA A 52 23.06 10.47 20.42
C ALA A 52 21.56 10.81 20.21
N VAL A 53 20.67 10.07 20.88
CA VAL A 53 19.22 10.09 20.61
C VAL A 53 18.41 10.61 21.80
N VAL A 54 18.85 10.35 23.03
CA VAL A 54 18.11 10.69 24.26
C VAL A 54 17.63 12.15 24.27
N GLY A 55 16.33 12.35 24.49
CA GLY A 55 15.67 13.65 24.59
C GLY A 55 15.58 14.43 23.28
N ARG A 56 15.99 13.88 22.16
CA ARG A 56 15.98 14.52 20.84
C ARG A 56 14.82 14.05 19.97
N ILE A 57 14.49 14.82 18.96
CA ILE A 57 13.64 14.39 17.85
C ILE A 57 14.54 13.69 16.83
N VAL A 58 14.28 12.41 16.61
CA VAL A 58 14.93 11.64 15.52
C VAL A 58 14.34 12.07 14.19
N PHE A 59 15.18 12.39 13.21
CA PHE A 59 14.77 12.65 11.83
C PHE A 59 15.42 11.62 10.90
N ILE A 60 14.58 10.77 10.27
CA ILE A 60 15.03 9.82 9.24
C ILE A 60 14.86 10.47 7.87
N ASP A 61 16.01 10.77 7.25
CA ASP A 61 16.08 11.51 5.98
C ASP A 61 16.35 10.58 4.78
N GLU A 62 15.76 9.39 4.80
CA GLU A 62 15.90 8.39 3.75
C GLU A 62 15.03 8.75 2.55
N HIS A 63 15.66 8.89 1.37
CA HIS A 63 14.96 9.13 0.12
C HIS A 63 14.41 7.84 -0.45
N MET A 64 13.22 7.89 -1.04
CA MET A 64 12.64 6.79 -1.79
C MET A 64 13.13 6.82 -3.24
N SER A 65 13.61 5.71 -3.74
CA SER A 65 13.98 5.55 -5.16
C SER A 65 12.74 5.33 -6.02
N ARG A 66 12.64 6.08 -7.12
CA ARG A 66 11.59 5.89 -8.13
C ARG A 66 11.89 4.61 -8.94
N ALA A 67 10.89 3.75 -9.10
CA ALA A 67 10.99 2.53 -9.89
C ALA A 67 9.62 2.18 -10.49
N GLN A 68 9.61 1.59 -11.67
CA GLN A 68 8.39 1.19 -12.37
C GLN A 68 7.60 0.11 -11.60
N ASP A 69 8.32 -0.78 -10.93
CA ASP A 69 7.74 -1.85 -10.11
C ASP A 69 7.54 -1.47 -8.64
N GLY A 70 7.76 -0.20 -8.28
CA GLY A 70 7.61 0.28 -6.92
C GLY A 70 8.66 -0.24 -5.92
N ALA A 71 9.73 -0.91 -6.36
CA ALA A 71 10.70 -1.57 -5.46
C ALA A 71 11.30 -0.64 -4.39
N GLY A 72 11.41 0.67 -4.65
CA GLY A 72 11.88 1.65 -3.68
C GLY A 72 11.00 1.78 -2.43
N TYR A 73 9.70 1.46 -2.55
CA TYR A 73 8.76 1.55 -1.43
C TYR A 73 9.08 0.57 -0.31
N GLY A 74 9.36 -0.69 -0.64
CA GLY A 74 9.69 -1.72 0.35
C GLY A 74 10.90 -1.38 1.23
N VAL A 75 11.80 -0.53 0.73
CA VAL A 75 12.93 0.00 1.51
C VAL A 75 12.47 1.19 2.35
N ALA A 76 11.90 2.20 1.71
CA ALA A 76 11.59 3.49 2.33
C ALA A 76 10.46 3.41 3.37
N VAL A 77 9.48 2.53 3.20
CA VAL A 77 8.32 2.39 4.11
C VAL A 77 8.73 1.91 5.51
N ARG A 78 9.88 1.25 5.66
CA ARG A 78 10.38 0.77 6.96
C ARG A 78 10.47 1.87 7.99
N LYS A 79 10.78 3.11 7.59
CA LYS A 79 10.87 4.25 8.50
C LYS A 79 9.52 4.62 9.12
N ARG A 80 8.38 4.42 8.41
CA ARG A 80 7.04 4.60 9.00
C ARG A 80 6.84 3.68 10.20
N GLY A 81 7.06 2.39 10.00
CA GLY A 81 6.79 1.37 11.02
C GLY A 81 7.85 1.29 12.12
N ARG A 82 9.11 1.55 11.82
CA ARG A 82 10.24 1.21 12.72
C ARG A 82 10.87 2.41 13.43
N CYS A 83 10.69 3.65 12.93
CA CYS A 83 11.32 4.81 13.54
C CYS A 83 10.85 5.00 14.99
N ALA A 84 9.55 5.12 15.22
CA ALA A 84 9.02 5.42 16.56
C ALA A 84 9.43 4.38 17.63
N PRO A 85 9.24 3.05 17.44
CA PRO A 85 9.63 2.07 18.45
C PRO A 85 11.14 2.02 18.71
N ILE A 86 11.99 2.15 17.68
CA ILE A 86 13.45 2.14 17.86
C ILE A 86 13.92 3.42 18.54
N ALA A 87 13.40 4.58 18.12
CA ALA A 87 13.71 5.87 18.74
C ALA A 87 13.28 5.91 20.20
N GLN A 88 12.10 5.37 20.53
CA GLN A 88 11.60 5.24 21.89
C GLN A 88 12.51 4.38 22.76
N ALA A 89 12.95 3.22 22.27
CA ALA A 89 13.86 2.34 22.99
C ALA A 89 15.22 3.01 23.29
N LYS A 90 15.60 4.01 22.49
CA LYS A 90 16.82 4.82 22.69
C LYS A 90 16.58 6.10 23.50
N GLY A 91 15.34 6.35 23.96
CA GLY A 91 15.00 7.52 24.79
C GLY A 91 14.78 8.81 24.00
N ALA A 92 14.46 8.75 22.73
CA ALA A 92 14.07 9.92 21.93
C ALA A 92 12.79 10.59 22.44
N ALA A 93 12.59 11.85 22.10
CA ALA A 93 11.37 12.60 22.41
C ALA A 93 10.28 12.44 21.34
N ALA A 94 10.65 12.33 20.07
CA ALA A 94 9.73 12.12 18.95
C ALA A 94 10.48 11.56 17.73
N CYS A 95 9.71 11.16 16.70
CA CYS A 95 10.24 10.75 15.42
C CYS A 95 9.64 11.61 14.29
N LEU A 96 10.50 12.12 13.40
CA LEU A 96 10.15 12.68 12.12
C LEU A 96 10.70 11.79 11.01
N ILE A 97 9.96 11.64 9.94
CA ILE A 97 10.46 10.96 8.74
C ILE A 97 10.29 11.88 7.52
N ARG A 98 11.24 11.84 6.59
CA ARG A 98 10.98 12.29 5.22
C ARG A 98 9.82 11.49 4.67
N ALA A 99 8.86 12.13 4.02
CA ALA A 99 7.73 11.47 3.38
C ALA A 99 8.17 10.25 2.55
N VAL A 100 7.34 9.21 2.54
CA VAL A 100 7.55 8.00 1.73
C VAL A 100 6.89 8.22 0.38
N GLY A 101 7.57 8.92 -0.48
CA GLY A 101 7.14 9.25 -1.82
C GLY A 101 8.32 9.61 -2.71
N THR A 102 8.05 9.77 -4.00
CA THR A 102 9.04 10.06 -5.03
C THR A 102 8.90 11.46 -5.64
N ASP A 103 7.89 12.20 -5.21
CA ASP A 103 7.61 13.57 -5.62
C ASP A 103 8.57 14.61 -5.01
N THR A 104 8.43 15.84 -5.46
CA THR A 104 9.09 17.03 -4.92
C THR A 104 8.07 18.05 -4.42
N HIS A 105 6.81 17.69 -4.35
CA HIS A 105 5.73 18.55 -3.88
C HIS A 105 5.85 18.82 -2.39
N ARG A 106 5.24 19.89 -1.94
CA ARG A 106 5.25 20.26 -0.53
C ARG A 106 4.04 19.62 0.18
N PHE A 107 3.90 18.31 0.07
CA PHE A 107 2.92 17.50 0.78
C PHE A 107 3.61 16.46 1.66
N ALA A 108 3.01 16.17 2.81
CA ALA A 108 3.39 15.01 3.60
C ALA A 108 2.62 13.78 3.08
N HIS A 109 3.29 12.63 3.00
CA HIS A 109 2.64 11.36 2.75
C HIS A 109 2.25 10.73 4.09
N GLN A 110 0.97 10.48 4.29
CA GLN A 110 0.46 9.77 5.45
C GLN A 110 0.84 8.27 5.42
N GLY A 111 0.39 7.54 6.41
CA GLY A 111 0.53 6.10 6.52
C GLY A 111 0.67 5.65 7.96
N GLY A 112 0.38 4.38 8.21
CA GLY A 112 0.42 3.78 9.55
C GLY A 112 1.83 3.66 10.12
N SER A 113 1.97 3.83 11.44
CA SER A 113 3.14 3.37 12.18
C SER A 113 2.88 1.97 12.74
N SER A 114 3.95 1.21 13.04
CA SER A 114 3.85 -0.18 13.57
C SER A 114 3.17 -0.30 14.94
N ARG A 115 2.63 0.78 15.45
CA ARG A 115 2.00 0.83 16.75
C ARG A 115 0.69 0.08 16.87
N GLN A 116 0.04 -0.24 15.78
CA GLN A 116 -1.29 -0.84 15.82
C GLN A 116 -1.39 -2.11 16.69
N SER A 117 -0.25 -2.69 17.09
CA SER A 117 -0.23 -3.92 17.89
C SER A 117 0.33 -3.82 19.31
N GLN A 118 0.97 -2.75 19.76
CA GLN A 118 1.81 -2.81 20.98
C GLN A 118 1.83 -1.59 21.94
N GLY A 119 0.79 -0.80 22.03
CA GLY A 119 0.73 0.25 23.06
C GLY A 119 1.35 1.58 22.64
N ALA A 120 1.31 2.58 23.53
CA ALA A 120 1.72 3.94 23.21
C ALA A 120 3.17 3.99 22.76
N SER A 121 3.36 4.45 21.56
CA SER A 121 4.67 4.74 21.01
C SER A 121 4.96 6.24 21.08
N LEU A 122 6.10 6.62 20.60
CA LEU A 122 6.57 7.98 20.52
C LEU A 122 5.74 8.80 19.51
N PRO A 123 5.50 10.12 19.73
CA PRO A 123 4.93 10.99 18.70
C PRO A 123 5.72 10.91 17.41
N ALA A 124 5.04 10.70 16.30
CA ALA A 124 5.67 10.47 15.00
C ALA A 124 4.92 11.20 13.88
N MET A 125 5.67 11.90 13.02
CA MET A 125 5.14 12.63 11.87
C MET A 125 5.97 12.38 10.61
N SER A 126 5.29 12.40 9.47
CA SER A 126 5.89 12.55 8.16
C SER A 126 5.97 14.04 7.81
N ILE A 127 7.07 14.50 7.22
CA ILE A 127 7.21 15.86 6.70
C ILE A 127 7.43 15.84 5.20
N SER A 128 6.97 16.89 4.51
CA SER A 128 7.07 16.98 3.06
C SER A 128 8.53 16.84 2.58
N PRO A 129 8.78 16.31 1.37
CA PRO A 129 10.13 16.23 0.81
C PRO A 129 10.84 17.58 0.80
N ALA A 130 10.12 18.64 0.41
CA ALA A 130 10.67 20.01 0.36
C ALA A 130 11.07 20.55 1.76
N ASP A 131 10.26 20.30 2.79
CA ASP A 131 10.59 20.72 4.16
C ASP A 131 11.65 19.82 4.80
N ALA A 132 11.73 18.56 4.42
CA ALA A 132 12.82 17.65 4.79
C ALA A 132 14.17 18.15 4.25
N ASP A 133 14.22 18.62 3.01
CA ASP A 133 15.42 19.21 2.42
C ASP A 133 15.86 20.49 3.16
N VAL A 134 14.89 21.35 3.52
CA VAL A 134 15.18 22.53 4.33
C VAL A 134 15.74 22.15 5.70
N LEU A 135 15.09 21.21 6.39
CA LEU A 135 15.55 20.74 7.70
C LEU A 135 16.96 20.14 7.63
N ALA A 136 17.21 19.27 6.63
CA ALA A 136 18.52 18.67 6.40
C ALA A 136 19.62 19.72 6.15
N ASN A 137 19.33 20.73 5.32
CA ASN A 137 20.26 21.82 5.05
C ASN A 137 20.57 22.67 6.29
N LEU A 138 19.57 22.95 7.13
CA LEU A 138 19.77 23.69 8.38
C LEU A 138 20.61 22.88 9.38
N LEU A 139 20.32 21.57 9.52
CA LEU A 139 21.09 20.66 10.37
C LEU A 139 22.54 20.54 9.95
N GLY A 140 22.86 20.67 8.66
CA GLY A 140 24.22 20.74 8.15
C GLY A 140 24.98 22.02 8.54
N ARG A 141 24.28 23.06 9.03
CA ARG A 141 24.85 24.34 9.44
C ARG A 141 24.93 24.52 10.96
N GLY A 142 24.20 23.72 11.73
CA GLY A 142 24.19 23.79 13.19
C GLY A 142 22.99 23.11 13.82
N ALA A 143 22.87 23.25 15.14
CA ALA A 143 21.77 22.68 15.90
C ALA A 143 20.42 23.33 15.50
N VAL A 144 19.40 22.49 15.28
CA VAL A 144 18.05 22.90 14.94
C VAL A 144 17.08 22.34 15.96
N ARG A 145 16.14 23.15 16.41
CA ARG A 145 15.01 22.71 17.26
C ARG A 145 13.73 22.71 16.45
N VAL A 146 12.89 21.74 16.71
CA VAL A 146 11.57 21.62 16.10
C VAL A 146 10.51 21.53 17.20
N ARG A 147 9.39 22.23 16.99
CA ARG A 147 8.15 22.08 17.74
C ARG A 147 7.19 21.19 16.98
N LEU A 148 6.66 20.18 17.65
CA LEU A 148 5.60 19.31 17.17
C LEU A 148 4.36 19.52 18.04
N ASP A 149 3.19 19.65 17.41
CA ASP A 149 1.90 19.76 18.10
C ASP A 149 0.91 18.78 17.44
N ILE A 150 0.71 17.64 18.08
CA ILE A 150 -0.15 16.55 17.61
C ILE A 150 -1.28 16.39 18.62
N THR A 151 -2.53 16.49 18.16
CA THR A 151 -3.70 16.04 18.90
C THR A 151 -4.34 14.89 18.14
N ALA A 152 -4.16 13.68 18.62
CA ALA A 152 -4.67 12.45 18.03
C ALA A 152 -5.55 11.70 19.03
N GLU A 153 -6.61 11.10 18.52
CA GLU A 153 -7.48 10.22 19.28
C GLU A 153 -7.51 8.85 18.61
N ILE A 154 -7.27 7.80 19.39
CA ILE A 154 -7.42 6.44 18.91
C ILE A 154 -8.75 5.91 19.43
N ARG A 155 -9.64 5.57 18.51
CA ARG A 155 -10.90 4.94 18.79
C ARG A 155 -10.79 3.45 18.53
N GLU A 156 -10.91 2.68 19.60
CA GLU A 156 -10.93 1.23 19.52
C GLU A 156 -12.33 0.74 19.11
N ASN A 157 -12.37 -0.47 18.52
CA ASN A 157 -13.61 -1.15 18.15
C ASN A 157 -14.47 -0.42 17.09
N ALA A 158 -13.85 0.39 16.23
CA ALA A 158 -14.54 0.87 15.04
C ALA A 158 -14.93 -0.32 14.15
N GLN A 159 -16.12 -0.26 13.54
CA GLN A 159 -16.61 -1.31 12.66
C GLN A 159 -16.42 -0.88 11.21
N SER A 160 -15.93 -1.81 10.40
CA SER A 160 -15.89 -1.72 8.95
C SER A 160 -16.52 -2.97 8.34
N GLY A 161 -16.64 -3.04 7.03
CA GLY A 161 -17.23 -4.19 6.35
C GLY A 161 -16.72 -4.34 4.94
N ASN A 162 -16.70 -5.58 4.46
CA ASN A 162 -16.42 -5.89 3.06
C ASN A 162 -17.70 -5.89 2.23
N VAL A 163 -17.58 -5.51 0.96
CA VAL A 163 -18.63 -5.76 -0.04
C VAL A 163 -18.20 -6.92 -0.92
N ILE A 164 -19.05 -7.93 -1.04
CA ILE A 164 -18.80 -9.10 -1.88
C ILE A 164 -19.86 -9.16 -2.98
N ALA A 165 -19.42 -9.34 -4.22
CA ALA A 165 -20.28 -9.55 -5.37
C ALA A 165 -19.81 -10.76 -6.19
N GLU A 166 -20.73 -11.43 -6.88
CA GLU A 166 -20.41 -12.63 -7.67
C GLU A 166 -21.06 -12.62 -9.05
N ILE A 167 -20.30 -13.11 -10.01
CA ILE A 167 -20.82 -13.63 -11.28
C ILE A 167 -20.75 -15.14 -11.16
N ARG A 168 -21.88 -15.76 -10.83
CA ARG A 168 -21.92 -17.21 -10.60
C ARG A 168 -21.60 -17.98 -11.87
N GLY A 169 -20.70 -18.93 -11.77
CA GLY A 169 -20.28 -19.83 -12.83
C GLY A 169 -21.42 -20.73 -13.34
N ARG A 170 -21.38 -21.05 -14.64
CA ARG A 170 -22.42 -21.88 -15.29
C ARG A 170 -22.20 -23.39 -15.14
N GLU A 171 -20.96 -23.86 -14.90
CA GLU A 171 -20.61 -25.28 -14.86
C GLU A 171 -19.95 -25.70 -13.55
N ARG A 172 -19.06 -24.85 -13.01
CA ARG A 172 -18.30 -25.08 -11.77
C ARG A 172 -18.46 -23.87 -10.84
N PRO A 173 -19.67 -23.62 -10.32
CA PRO A 173 -19.95 -22.43 -9.51
C PRO A 173 -19.20 -22.41 -8.16
N GLU A 174 -18.72 -23.56 -7.69
CA GLU A 174 -17.91 -23.69 -6.48
C GLU A 174 -16.44 -23.25 -6.69
N GLU A 175 -15.94 -23.28 -7.92
CA GLU A 175 -14.58 -22.81 -8.24
C GLU A 175 -14.59 -21.29 -8.42
N ILE A 176 -13.69 -20.60 -7.71
CA ILE A 176 -13.71 -19.14 -7.56
C ILE A 176 -12.44 -18.51 -8.13
N VAL A 177 -12.61 -17.50 -8.97
CA VAL A 177 -11.57 -16.51 -9.31
C VAL A 177 -11.85 -15.28 -8.47
N LEU A 178 -10.96 -14.95 -7.53
CA LEU A 178 -11.11 -13.86 -6.58
C LEU A 178 -10.40 -12.60 -7.09
N LEU A 179 -11.13 -11.48 -7.17
CA LEU A 179 -10.62 -10.15 -7.46
C LEU A 179 -10.77 -9.29 -6.21
N ALA A 180 -9.71 -8.59 -5.82
CA ALA A 180 -9.73 -7.70 -4.67
C ALA A 180 -9.36 -6.27 -5.02
N ALA A 181 -9.87 -5.34 -4.25
CA ALA A 181 -9.53 -3.92 -4.17
C ALA A 181 -10.06 -3.41 -2.82
N HIS A 182 -9.56 -2.28 -2.30
CA HIS A 182 -10.06 -1.77 -1.03
C HIS A 182 -10.93 -0.51 -1.16
N LEU A 183 -11.74 -0.22 -0.13
CA LEU A 183 -12.76 0.83 -0.14
C LEU A 183 -12.36 2.08 0.63
N ASP A 184 -11.44 1.95 1.57
CA ASP A 184 -10.96 3.05 2.39
C ASP A 184 -9.74 3.73 1.75
N SER A 185 -9.41 4.90 2.26
CA SER A 185 -8.23 5.67 1.84
C SER A 185 -7.77 6.57 2.98
N TRP A 186 -6.55 7.07 2.92
CA TRP A 186 -6.11 8.14 3.80
C TRP A 186 -6.85 9.43 3.51
N ASP A 187 -7.26 10.14 4.55
CA ASP A 187 -8.17 11.31 4.51
C ASP A 187 -7.54 12.60 3.95
N MET A 188 -6.26 12.59 3.61
CA MET A 188 -5.60 13.74 2.98
C MET A 188 -6.02 13.94 1.53
N GLY A 189 -6.26 12.84 0.79
CA GLY A 189 -6.66 12.81 -0.61
C GLY A 189 -8.11 12.40 -0.82
N GLN A 190 -8.43 12.02 -2.05
CA GLN A 190 -9.75 11.51 -2.44
C GLN A 190 -9.77 9.98 -2.59
N GLY A 191 -8.61 9.32 -2.44
CA GLY A 191 -8.49 7.88 -2.65
C GLY A 191 -8.79 7.46 -4.10
N ALA A 192 -8.44 8.30 -5.08
CA ALA A 192 -8.74 7.99 -6.48
C ALA A 192 -7.76 6.98 -7.07
N ILE A 193 -6.48 7.10 -6.70
CA ILE A 193 -5.40 6.20 -7.09
C ILE A 193 -5.35 5.02 -6.13
N ASP A 194 -5.54 5.27 -4.83
CA ASP A 194 -5.38 4.37 -3.72
C ASP A 194 -6.65 4.36 -2.85
N ASP A 195 -7.70 3.49 -3.11
CA ASP A 195 -7.72 2.50 -4.21
C ASP A 195 -9.00 2.58 -5.05
N GLY A 196 -9.54 3.79 -5.26
CA GLY A 196 -10.72 3.99 -6.13
C GLY A 196 -10.50 3.47 -7.55
N SER A 197 -9.25 3.52 -8.04
CA SER A 197 -8.90 3.00 -9.36
C SER A 197 -9.00 1.48 -9.42
N GLY A 198 -8.54 0.77 -8.41
CA GLY A 198 -8.66 -0.69 -8.33
C GLY A 198 -10.12 -1.14 -8.25
N VAL A 199 -10.92 -0.48 -7.40
CA VAL A 199 -12.37 -0.71 -7.36
C VAL A 199 -13.00 -0.55 -8.75
N ALA A 200 -12.62 0.51 -9.48
CA ALA A 200 -13.14 0.77 -10.83
C ALA A 200 -12.68 -0.29 -11.84
N ILE A 201 -11.40 -0.67 -11.83
CA ILE A 201 -10.79 -1.65 -12.74
C ILE A 201 -11.49 -3.01 -12.60
N ILE A 202 -11.55 -3.57 -11.38
CA ILE A 202 -12.11 -4.91 -11.18
C ILE A 202 -13.63 -4.93 -11.42
N SER A 203 -14.33 -3.87 -11.02
CA SER A 203 -15.77 -3.75 -11.26
C SER A 203 -16.12 -3.64 -12.75
N ALA A 204 -15.35 -2.84 -13.51
CA ALA A 204 -15.54 -2.69 -14.95
C ALA A 204 -15.17 -3.98 -15.69
N ALA A 205 -14.09 -4.65 -15.35
CA ALA A 205 -13.70 -5.93 -15.92
C ALA A 205 -14.78 -7.00 -15.69
N ALA A 206 -15.27 -7.12 -14.47
CA ALA A 206 -16.36 -8.04 -14.14
C ALA A 206 -17.64 -7.70 -14.89
N ARG A 207 -17.99 -6.41 -15.01
CA ARG A 207 -19.16 -5.97 -15.79
C ARG A 207 -19.05 -6.38 -17.26
N LEU A 208 -17.90 -6.17 -17.90
CA LEU A 208 -17.68 -6.60 -19.28
C LEU A 208 -17.88 -8.10 -19.45
N ILE A 209 -17.37 -8.90 -18.51
CA ILE A 209 -17.54 -10.37 -18.55
C ILE A 209 -18.99 -10.78 -18.31
N ARG A 210 -19.69 -10.13 -17.36
CA ARG A 210 -21.10 -10.39 -17.09
C ARG A 210 -21.99 -10.14 -18.32
N ASP A 211 -21.67 -9.10 -19.08
CA ASP A 211 -22.46 -8.67 -20.24
C ASP A 211 -22.18 -9.52 -21.50
N LEU A 212 -21.27 -10.50 -21.45
CA LEU A 212 -21.06 -11.47 -22.50
C LEU A 212 -22.30 -12.37 -22.71
N PRO A 213 -22.55 -12.88 -23.93
CA PRO A 213 -23.70 -13.75 -24.23
C PRO A 213 -23.74 -15.03 -23.37
N ARG A 214 -22.58 -15.47 -22.88
CA ARG A 214 -22.43 -16.68 -22.09
C ARG A 214 -21.55 -16.39 -20.87
N ARG A 215 -22.05 -16.70 -19.68
CA ARG A 215 -21.29 -16.59 -18.43
C ARG A 215 -20.08 -17.53 -18.41
N PRO A 216 -18.99 -17.19 -17.69
CA PRO A 216 -17.85 -18.08 -17.54
C PRO A 216 -18.24 -19.37 -16.79
N ARG A 217 -17.42 -20.39 -16.87
CA ARG A 217 -17.66 -21.71 -16.26
C ARG A 217 -17.54 -21.66 -14.74
N ARG A 218 -16.61 -20.87 -14.21
CA ARG A 218 -16.32 -20.66 -12.78
C ARG A 218 -16.94 -19.38 -12.28
N THR A 219 -17.10 -19.26 -10.99
CA THR A 219 -17.54 -18.01 -10.34
C THR A 219 -16.40 -17.01 -10.31
N ILE A 220 -16.73 -15.76 -10.67
CA ILE A 220 -15.88 -14.62 -10.41
C ILE A 220 -16.43 -13.93 -9.17
N ARG A 221 -15.61 -13.83 -8.13
CA ARG A 221 -15.96 -13.14 -6.88
C ARG A 221 -15.16 -11.86 -6.77
N ILE A 222 -15.83 -10.76 -6.49
CA ILE A 222 -15.23 -9.46 -6.21
C ILE A 222 -15.27 -9.27 -4.70
N LEU A 223 -14.14 -8.95 -4.11
CA LEU A 223 -13.97 -8.49 -2.75
C LEU A 223 -13.60 -7.01 -2.79
N LEU A 224 -14.48 -6.15 -2.29
CA LEU A 224 -14.12 -4.78 -1.97
C LEU A 224 -13.88 -4.73 -0.46
N ALA A 225 -12.61 -4.70 -0.07
CA ALA A 225 -12.19 -4.82 1.31
C ALA A 225 -12.33 -3.49 2.05
N GLY A 226 -12.70 -3.53 3.30
CA GLY A 226 -12.76 -2.36 4.15
C GLY A 226 -11.66 -2.36 5.19
N ALA A 227 -11.14 -1.17 5.50
CA ALA A 227 -10.07 -0.95 6.48
C ALA A 227 -8.75 -1.69 6.11
N GLU A 228 -8.32 -1.55 4.86
CA GLU A 228 -7.01 -1.99 4.38
C GLU A 228 -5.92 -1.12 5.01
N GLU A 229 -6.02 0.19 4.85
CA GLU A 229 -5.06 1.23 5.25
C GLU A 229 -4.69 1.19 6.74
N ASN A 230 -5.59 0.66 7.56
CA ASN A 230 -5.41 0.51 9.00
C ASN A 230 -4.83 -0.85 9.41
N GLY A 231 -4.49 -1.73 8.45
CA GLY A 231 -3.87 -3.02 8.71
C GLY A 231 -4.55 -4.22 8.06
N VAL A 232 -5.04 -4.07 6.83
CA VAL A 232 -5.57 -5.17 5.98
C VAL A 232 -6.69 -5.97 6.66
N HIS A 233 -7.53 -5.26 7.44
CA HIS A 233 -8.54 -5.93 8.27
C HIS A 233 -9.60 -6.65 7.45
N GLY A 234 -10.00 -6.07 6.31
CA GLY A 234 -10.98 -6.64 5.40
C GLY A 234 -10.51 -7.93 4.75
N GLY A 235 -9.33 -7.92 4.16
CA GLY A 235 -8.71 -9.11 3.56
C GLY A 235 -8.48 -10.23 4.58
N ALA A 236 -7.96 -9.88 5.77
CA ALA A 236 -7.79 -10.83 6.86
C ALA A 236 -9.13 -11.42 7.34
N ALA A 237 -10.20 -10.62 7.40
CA ALA A 237 -11.53 -11.11 7.76
C ALA A 237 -12.09 -12.05 6.70
N TYR A 238 -11.90 -11.72 5.41
CA TYR A 238 -12.26 -12.58 4.29
C TYR A 238 -11.51 -13.93 4.39
N GLY A 239 -10.20 -13.92 4.56
CA GLY A 239 -9.40 -15.15 4.71
C GLY A 239 -9.89 -16.05 5.84
N ARG A 240 -10.22 -15.48 7.01
CA ARG A 240 -10.79 -16.25 8.13
C ARG A 240 -12.16 -16.84 7.81
N ALA A 241 -13.05 -16.05 7.21
CA ALA A 241 -14.41 -16.48 6.91
C ALA A 241 -14.47 -17.56 5.83
N HIS A 242 -13.52 -17.53 4.88
CA HIS A 242 -13.49 -18.41 3.71
C HIS A 242 -12.34 -19.45 3.73
N ALA A 243 -11.69 -19.63 4.89
CA ALA A 243 -10.58 -20.59 5.04
C ALA A 243 -10.95 -22.02 4.59
N SER A 244 -12.16 -22.48 4.90
CA SER A 244 -12.66 -23.80 4.48
C SER A 244 -12.92 -23.91 2.98
N GLU A 245 -13.04 -22.78 2.27
CA GLU A 245 -13.24 -22.69 0.81
C GLU A 245 -11.92 -22.40 0.06
N ALA A 246 -10.78 -22.31 0.75
CA ALA A 246 -9.51 -21.95 0.12
C ALA A 246 -9.12 -22.88 -1.04
N ALA A 247 -9.47 -24.17 -0.94
CA ALA A 247 -9.26 -25.15 -2.01
C ALA A 247 -10.07 -24.83 -3.28
N ASN A 248 -11.19 -24.16 -3.14
CA ASN A 248 -12.09 -23.78 -4.24
C ASN A 248 -11.65 -22.47 -4.93
N HIS A 249 -10.81 -21.65 -4.28
CA HIS A 249 -10.25 -20.47 -4.92
C HIS A 249 -9.14 -20.87 -5.89
N ILE A 250 -9.44 -20.76 -7.18
CA ILE A 250 -8.53 -21.20 -8.25
C ILE A 250 -7.33 -20.26 -8.35
N VAL A 251 -7.58 -18.96 -8.25
CA VAL A 251 -6.58 -17.89 -8.26
C VAL A 251 -7.16 -16.65 -7.59
N ALA A 252 -6.29 -15.85 -6.96
CA ALA A 252 -6.62 -14.55 -6.41
C ALA A 252 -5.67 -13.48 -6.93
N LEU A 253 -6.15 -12.24 -7.04
CA LEU A 253 -5.37 -11.07 -7.43
C LEU A 253 -6.03 -9.81 -6.90
N GLU A 254 -5.23 -8.79 -6.64
CA GLU A 254 -5.66 -7.48 -6.18
C GLU A 254 -5.21 -6.38 -7.12
N SER A 255 -6.02 -5.35 -7.26
CA SER A 255 -5.68 -4.12 -7.96
C SER A 255 -5.56 -3.01 -6.92
N ASP A 256 -4.34 -2.74 -6.47
CA ASP A 256 -3.99 -1.75 -5.46
C ASP A 256 -2.59 -1.19 -5.74
N PHE A 257 -2.43 -0.64 -6.95
CA PHE A 257 -1.19 0.03 -7.34
C PHE A 257 -1.48 1.14 -8.37
N GLY A 258 -2.62 1.81 -8.17
CA GLY A 258 -3.09 2.90 -9.03
C GLY A 258 -3.69 2.43 -10.34
N ALA A 259 -3.54 3.25 -11.39
CA ALA A 259 -4.09 3.01 -12.72
C ALA A 259 -3.05 3.16 -13.84
N GLY A 260 -1.75 3.08 -13.54
CA GLY A 260 -0.72 3.10 -14.55
C GLY A 260 -0.84 1.90 -15.51
N HIS A 261 -0.26 2.00 -16.69
CA HIS A 261 -0.34 0.94 -17.70
C HIS A 261 0.10 -0.42 -17.15
N VAL A 262 -0.69 -1.47 -17.32
CA VAL A 262 -0.26 -2.84 -16.98
C VAL A 262 0.84 -3.25 -17.94
N TRP A 263 2.05 -3.42 -17.44
CA TRP A 263 3.23 -3.68 -18.26
C TRP A 263 3.80 -5.10 -18.10
N ARG A 264 3.46 -5.80 -16.98
CA ARG A 264 4.02 -7.14 -16.70
C ARG A 264 2.96 -8.02 -16.05
N PHE A 265 3.01 -9.31 -16.33
CA PHE A 265 2.17 -10.35 -15.75
C PHE A 265 3.03 -11.36 -14.99
N ASP A 266 2.94 -11.35 -13.69
CA ASP A 266 3.63 -12.24 -12.76
C ASP A 266 2.68 -13.31 -12.23
N THR A 267 3.21 -14.48 -11.90
CA THR A 267 2.42 -15.60 -11.37
C THR A 267 3.05 -16.17 -10.11
N GLN A 268 2.25 -16.85 -9.28
CA GLN A 268 2.70 -17.71 -8.20
C GLN A 268 1.97 -19.05 -8.36
N PHE A 269 2.39 -19.80 -9.37
CA PHE A 269 1.81 -21.08 -9.75
C PHE A 269 2.72 -22.24 -9.38
N ALA A 270 2.14 -23.42 -9.23
CA ALA A 270 2.93 -24.65 -9.15
C ALA A 270 3.74 -24.84 -10.45
N GLU A 271 4.89 -25.49 -10.37
CA GLU A 271 5.78 -25.71 -11.51
C GLU A 271 5.06 -26.43 -12.69
N SER A 272 4.22 -27.41 -12.37
CA SER A 272 3.38 -28.12 -13.35
C SER A 272 2.39 -27.22 -14.09
N ALA A 273 2.03 -26.04 -13.53
CA ALA A 273 1.08 -25.09 -14.11
C ALA A 273 1.75 -23.95 -14.91
N LEU A 274 3.07 -23.86 -14.92
CA LEU A 274 3.79 -22.82 -15.69
C LEU A 274 3.47 -22.81 -17.20
N PRO A 275 3.17 -23.94 -17.87
CA PRO A 275 2.68 -23.88 -19.25
C PRO A 275 1.43 -23.03 -19.44
N TYR A 276 0.55 -22.95 -18.43
CA TYR A 276 -0.65 -22.09 -18.47
C TYR A 276 -0.30 -20.61 -18.38
N ALA A 277 0.70 -20.24 -17.58
CA ALA A 277 1.20 -18.86 -17.52
C ALA A 277 1.54 -18.32 -18.92
N ARG A 278 2.17 -19.15 -19.76
CA ARG A 278 2.51 -18.79 -21.15
C ARG A 278 1.27 -18.57 -22.03
N ALA A 279 0.15 -19.24 -21.77
CA ALA A 279 -1.09 -19.02 -22.50
C ALA A 279 -1.71 -17.66 -22.14
N PHE A 280 -1.71 -17.29 -20.87
CA PHE A 280 -2.16 -15.96 -20.41
C PHE A 280 -1.25 -14.85 -20.94
N GLN A 281 0.07 -15.04 -20.88
CA GLN A 281 1.05 -14.08 -21.42
C GLN A 281 0.81 -13.79 -22.91
N ARG A 282 0.55 -14.84 -23.71
CA ARG A 282 0.19 -14.66 -25.14
C ARG A 282 -1.10 -13.88 -25.34
N ALA A 283 -2.10 -14.10 -24.49
CA ALA A 283 -3.38 -13.38 -24.58
C ALA A 283 -3.24 -11.91 -24.15
N LEU A 284 -2.36 -11.61 -23.22
CA LEU A 284 -2.12 -10.26 -22.70
C LEU A 284 -1.12 -9.46 -23.57
N SER A 285 -0.28 -10.14 -24.36
CA SER A 285 0.76 -9.51 -25.19
C SER A 285 0.23 -8.42 -26.15
N PRO A 286 -0.95 -8.55 -26.81
CA PRO A 286 -1.50 -7.48 -27.64
C PRO A 286 -1.82 -6.18 -26.87
N LEU A 287 -1.93 -6.25 -25.54
CA LEU A 287 -2.14 -5.11 -24.66
C LEU A 287 -0.84 -4.49 -24.15
N GLY A 288 0.33 -4.94 -24.66
CA GLY A 288 1.64 -4.45 -24.23
C GLY A 288 2.18 -5.13 -22.97
N VAL A 289 1.49 -6.12 -22.42
CA VAL A 289 1.89 -6.78 -21.18
C VAL A 289 2.98 -7.81 -21.44
N LEU A 290 4.11 -7.64 -20.77
CA LEU A 290 5.28 -8.51 -20.86
C LEU A 290 5.16 -9.72 -19.93
N PRO A 291 5.81 -10.84 -20.26
CA PRO A 291 5.95 -11.97 -19.33
C PRO A 291 6.83 -11.57 -18.14
N GLY A 292 6.39 -11.94 -16.95
CA GLY A 292 7.11 -11.74 -15.70
C GLY A 292 7.49 -13.06 -15.01
N PRO A 293 8.13 -12.99 -13.85
CA PRO A 293 8.54 -14.14 -13.06
C PRO A 293 7.37 -14.90 -12.42
N ASN A 294 7.67 -16.09 -11.91
CA ASN A 294 6.73 -16.86 -11.07
C ASN A 294 6.94 -16.51 -9.59
N GLN A 295 6.77 -15.23 -9.26
CA GLN A 295 7.03 -14.63 -7.94
C GLN A 295 5.99 -13.55 -7.60
N ALA A 296 4.74 -13.74 -8.02
CA ALA A 296 3.64 -12.83 -7.73
C ALA A 296 3.39 -12.73 -6.22
N ASP A 297 3.04 -11.53 -5.77
CA ASP A 297 2.62 -11.31 -4.39
C ASP A 297 1.10 -11.42 -4.21
N GLY A 298 0.35 -11.00 -5.19
CA GLY A 298 -1.11 -11.07 -5.24
C GLY A 298 -1.82 -9.85 -4.67
N GLY A 299 -1.18 -9.14 -3.74
CA GLY A 299 -1.72 -7.97 -3.06
C GLY A 299 -2.03 -8.19 -1.57
N ALA A 300 -2.25 -7.09 -0.85
CA ALA A 300 -2.41 -7.09 0.60
C ALA A 300 -3.68 -7.81 1.05
N ASP A 301 -4.83 -7.51 0.43
CA ASP A 301 -6.14 -8.05 0.83
C ASP A 301 -6.36 -9.53 0.43
N VAL A 302 -5.52 -10.08 -0.47
CA VAL A 302 -5.54 -11.50 -0.79
C VAL A 302 -4.44 -12.30 -0.07
N SER A 303 -3.58 -11.65 0.71
CA SER A 303 -2.45 -12.27 1.40
C SER A 303 -2.88 -13.44 2.31
N ALA A 304 -3.98 -13.28 3.05
CA ALA A 304 -4.52 -14.35 3.90
C ALA A 304 -4.96 -15.57 3.09
N MET A 305 -5.46 -15.40 1.87
CA MET A 305 -5.82 -16.51 0.97
C MET A 305 -4.55 -17.15 0.37
N LYS A 306 -3.53 -16.35 0.03
CA LYS A 306 -2.22 -16.85 -0.41
C LYS A 306 -1.57 -17.73 0.67
N GLU A 307 -1.62 -17.31 1.94
CA GLU A 307 -1.14 -18.12 3.09
C GLU A 307 -1.86 -19.46 3.22
N LEU A 308 -3.12 -19.54 2.82
CA LEU A 308 -3.90 -20.77 2.74
C LEU A 308 -3.62 -21.59 1.46
N GLY A 309 -2.61 -21.20 0.67
CA GLY A 309 -2.17 -21.91 -0.53
C GLY A 309 -2.99 -21.60 -1.78
N VAL A 310 -3.71 -20.49 -1.82
CA VAL A 310 -4.37 -20.02 -3.05
C VAL A 310 -3.31 -19.45 -3.99
N PRO A 311 -3.25 -19.91 -5.25
CA PRO A 311 -2.38 -19.30 -6.26
C PRO A 311 -2.72 -17.84 -6.49
N VAL A 312 -1.71 -17.01 -6.71
CA VAL A 312 -1.91 -15.58 -6.98
C VAL A 312 -1.22 -15.14 -8.26
N VAL A 313 -1.65 -14.02 -8.80
CA VAL A 313 -1.03 -13.35 -9.93
C VAL A 313 -1.00 -11.85 -9.69
N ASP A 314 -0.05 -11.17 -10.34
CA ASP A 314 0.00 -9.71 -10.43
C ASP A 314 -0.14 -9.28 -11.90
N LEU A 315 -1.07 -8.38 -12.15
CA LEU A 315 -1.13 -7.56 -13.35
C LEU A 315 -0.45 -6.23 -12.99
N SER A 316 0.90 -6.25 -13.03
CA SER A 316 1.73 -5.17 -12.50
C SER A 316 1.52 -3.88 -13.29
N GLN A 317 0.95 -2.87 -12.64
CA GLN A 317 0.80 -1.53 -13.18
C GLN A 317 2.14 -0.78 -13.16
N ASP A 318 2.28 0.21 -14.03
CA ASP A 318 3.44 1.12 -14.03
C ASP A 318 3.33 2.07 -12.82
N GLY A 319 4.13 1.81 -11.81
CA GLY A 319 4.21 2.58 -10.57
C GLY A 319 5.17 3.76 -10.62
N THR A 320 5.68 4.14 -11.80
CA THR A 320 6.68 5.20 -11.92
C THR A 320 6.23 6.48 -11.24
N ASN A 321 4.96 6.85 -11.34
CA ASN A 321 4.39 8.06 -10.74
C ASN A 321 3.39 7.76 -9.60
N TYR A 322 3.16 6.51 -9.24
CA TYR A 322 2.22 6.14 -8.19
C TYR A 322 2.56 6.82 -6.86
N PHE A 323 3.81 6.73 -6.46
CA PHE A 323 4.30 7.30 -5.20
C PHE A 323 4.50 8.82 -5.21
N ASP A 324 4.14 9.50 -6.29
CA ASP A 324 4.00 10.96 -6.31
C ASP A 324 2.67 11.40 -5.69
N HIS A 325 1.67 10.51 -5.72
CA HIS A 325 0.29 10.79 -5.31
C HIS A 325 -0.15 9.99 -4.08
N HIS A 326 0.35 8.76 -3.93
CA HIS A 326 -0.01 7.81 -2.88
C HIS A 326 0.05 8.43 -1.49
N HIS A 327 -1.08 8.42 -0.77
CA HIS A 327 -1.26 8.97 0.58
C HIS A 327 -1.04 10.48 0.69
N THR A 328 -1.38 11.24 -0.34
CA THR A 328 -1.24 12.71 -0.38
C THR A 328 -2.53 13.40 -0.81
N PRO A 329 -2.63 14.73 -0.63
CA PRO A 329 -3.73 15.51 -1.19
C PRO A 329 -3.85 15.46 -2.73
N ASP A 330 -2.80 15.03 -3.43
CA ASP A 330 -2.77 14.88 -4.89
C ASP A 330 -3.38 13.55 -5.36
N ASP A 331 -3.75 12.65 -4.44
CA ASP A 331 -4.52 11.46 -4.77
C ASP A 331 -5.96 11.84 -5.14
N THR A 332 -6.13 12.25 -6.38
CA THR A 332 -7.38 12.77 -6.93
C THR A 332 -7.67 12.18 -8.30
N LEU A 333 -8.93 12.28 -8.73
CA LEU A 333 -9.35 11.80 -10.05
C LEU A 333 -8.54 12.41 -11.21
N TYR A 334 -7.96 13.59 -11.04
CA TYR A 334 -7.12 14.24 -12.07
C TYR A 334 -5.81 13.51 -12.34
N ALA A 335 -5.33 12.71 -11.39
CA ALA A 335 -4.11 11.92 -11.56
C ALA A 335 -4.33 10.63 -12.38
N ILE A 336 -5.57 10.29 -12.70
CA ILE A 336 -5.92 9.07 -13.46
C ILE A 336 -5.86 9.34 -14.97
N ASP A 337 -4.94 8.67 -15.68
CA ASP A 337 -4.97 8.61 -17.14
C ASP A 337 -6.05 7.66 -17.63
N ARG A 338 -6.92 8.16 -18.51
CA ARG A 338 -8.07 7.38 -19.01
C ARG A 338 -7.66 6.28 -19.98
N ALA A 339 -6.55 6.42 -20.70
CA ALA A 339 -6.08 5.41 -21.63
C ALA A 339 -5.48 4.23 -20.85
N ASP A 340 -4.67 4.54 -19.84
CA ASP A 340 -4.09 3.52 -18.95
C ASP A 340 -5.17 2.80 -18.15
N LEU A 341 -6.15 3.52 -17.60
CA LEU A 341 -7.29 2.90 -16.91
C LEU A 341 -8.05 1.93 -17.83
N ARG A 342 -8.28 2.28 -19.11
CA ARG A 342 -8.94 1.38 -20.08
C ARG A 342 -8.09 0.15 -20.39
N GLN A 343 -6.78 0.32 -20.51
CA GLN A 343 -5.85 -0.79 -20.73
C GLN A 343 -5.83 -1.74 -19.53
N ASN A 344 -5.85 -1.21 -18.30
CA ASN A 344 -6.03 -2.00 -17.09
C ASN A 344 -7.30 -2.85 -17.17
N VAL A 345 -8.46 -2.22 -17.42
CA VAL A 345 -9.74 -2.94 -17.54
C VAL A 345 -9.67 -4.03 -18.60
N ALA A 346 -9.01 -3.78 -19.74
CA ALA A 346 -8.85 -4.78 -20.79
C ALA A 346 -7.93 -5.94 -20.37
N ALA A 347 -6.82 -5.66 -19.69
CA ALA A 347 -5.91 -6.69 -19.17
C ALA A 347 -6.59 -7.56 -18.13
N TRP A 348 -7.27 -6.94 -17.16
CA TRP A 348 -8.02 -7.62 -16.11
C TRP A 348 -9.15 -8.46 -16.69
N ALA A 349 -9.99 -7.91 -17.57
CA ALA A 349 -11.08 -8.66 -18.21
C ALA A 349 -10.55 -9.86 -19.01
N THR A 350 -9.43 -9.72 -19.71
CA THR A 350 -8.79 -10.79 -20.49
C THR A 350 -8.32 -11.91 -19.57
N PHE A 351 -7.54 -11.59 -18.54
CA PHE A 351 -7.03 -12.61 -17.61
C PHE A 351 -8.16 -13.31 -16.87
N VAL A 352 -9.07 -12.53 -16.27
CA VAL A 352 -10.16 -13.04 -15.43
C VAL A 352 -11.11 -13.92 -16.22
N TYR A 353 -11.48 -13.50 -17.45
CA TYR A 353 -12.34 -14.33 -18.29
C TYR A 353 -11.68 -15.66 -18.65
N LEU A 354 -10.42 -15.64 -19.07
CA LEU A 354 -9.68 -16.87 -19.40
C LEU A 354 -9.53 -17.79 -18.19
N ALA A 355 -9.21 -17.24 -17.01
CA ALA A 355 -9.08 -17.99 -15.77
C ALA A 355 -10.42 -18.63 -15.37
N ALA A 356 -11.52 -17.90 -15.55
CA ALA A 356 -12.85 -18.37 -15.16
C ALA A 356 -13.52 -19.31 -16.19
N ASP A 357 -13.15 -19.23 -17.49
CA ASP A 357 -13.79 -20.06 -18.54
C ASP A 357 -12.94 -21.25 -19.00
N GLY A 358 -11.63 -21.28 -18.74
CA GLY A 358 -10.72 -22.36 -19.13
C GLY A 358 -10.65 -23.52 -18.13
N ASP A 359 -9.99 -24.63 -18.54
CA ASP A 359 -9.73 -25.82 -17.70
C ASP A 359 -8.33 -25.75 -17.04
N TRP A 360 -8.05 -24.63 -16.38
CA TRP A 360 -6.78 -24.38 -15.73
C TRP A 360 -6.76 -24.97 -14.32
N SER A 361 -5.61 -25.51 -13.89
CA SER A 361 -5.28 -25.82 -12.50
C SER A 361 -3.93 -25.18 -12.19
N PHE A 362 -3.91 -24.22 -11.26
CA PHE A 362 -2.70 -23.47 -10.93
C PHE A 362 -1.95 -24.02 -9.74
N ARG A 363 -2.54 -25.02 -9.05
CA ARG A 363 -1.95 -25.77 -7.95
C ARG A 363 -1.22 -27.03 -8.45
N ALA A 364 -0.33 -27.54 -7.61
CA ALA A 364 0.19 -28.88 -7.81
C ALA A 364 -0.95 -29.90 -7.83
N PRO A 365 -0.86 -30.97 -8.64
CA PRO A 365 -1.78 -32.10 -8.51
C PRO A 365 -1.82 -32.60 -7.06
N ALA A 366 -2.98 -33.05 -6.60
CA ALA A 366 -3.05 -33.71 -5.31
C ALA A 366 -2.11 -34.93 -5.33
N ALA A 367 -1.35 -35.13 -4.26
CA ALA A 367 -0.59 -36.35 -4.10
C ALA A 367 -1.57 -37.52 -4.08
N GLU A 368 -1.37 -38.55 -4.93
CA GLU A 368 -2.16 -39.77 -4.97
C GLU A 368 -1.94 -40.59 -3.68
#